data_1929eb12c7a8c3694d605c8e682c0786
#
_entry.id   1929eb12c7a8c3694d605c8e682c0786
#
_cell.length_a   1.000
_cell.length_b   1.000
_cell.length_c   1.000
_cell.angle_alpha   90.00
_cell.angle_beta   90.00
_cell.angle_gamma   90.00
#
_symmetry.space_group_name_H-M   'P 1'
#
loop_
_entity.id
_entity.type
_entity.pdbx_description
1 polymer ?
#
loop_
_entity_poly.entity_id
_entity_poly.type
_entity_poly.pdbx_seq_one_letter_code
_entity_poly.pdbx_strand_id
1 'polypeptide(L)'
;MRAYTTCATSAEEMKITWKDEGVLIFFILVPLLYPLVYSWIYTNEVVREVQVAVVDMSHSNLSRQFIRQFDASPDAKITYYCNSLSEARDLVGRQEASGVLYFPEDFQTNINRMEQSHVNVFCDMSFMLYYKAIFQTATAVAGNINSEIQIQRAGNTTERENEITIKPLDFDEVQIFNTTGGYGNFLIPAVLILILQQTLLLGVGLSAGTAREKNRFKQLVPVSRHYNGIFASCLASRCAIL
;
A
#
# COMPACT_ATOMS: atom_id res chain seq x y z
N MET A 1 -48.40 2.83 -17.21
CA MET A 1 -47.83 2.75 -18.55
C MET A 1 -46.32 3.07 -18.63
N ARG A 2 -45.81 4.17 -18.02
CA ARG A 2 -44.38 4.53 -18.12
C ARG A 2 -43.38 3.49 -17.54
N ALA A 3 -43.71 2.84 -16.44
CA ALA A 3 -42.85 1.83 -15.81
C ALA A 3 -42.74 0.56 -16.65
N TYR A 4 -43.81 0.16 -17.30
CA TYR A 4 -43.87 -1.05 -18.15
C TYR A 4 -43.02 -0.89 -19.42
N THR A 5 -43.04 0.30 -20.04
CA THR A 5 -42.19 0.60 -21.22
C THR A 5 -40.71 0.64 -20.88
N THR A 6 -40.36 1.17 -19.70
CA THR A 6 -38.96 1.21 -19.24
C THR A 6 -38.41 -0.19 -18.93
N CYS A 7 -39.23 -1.04 -18.34
CA CYS A 7 -38.86 -2.43 -18.03
C CYS A 7 -38.69 -3.29 -19.31
N ALA A 8 -39.59 -3.11 -20.30
CA ALA A 8 -39.49 -3.80 -21.59
C ALA A 8 -38.26 -3.37 -22.39
N THR A 9 -37.97 -2.07 -22.44
CA THR A 9 -36.76 -1.56 -23.11
C THR A 9 -35.48 -1.99 -22.40
N SER A 10 -35.44 -2.06 -21.07
CA SER A 10 -34.28 -2.55 -20.34
C SER A 10 -34.01 -4.04 -20.57
N ALA A 11 -35.05 -4.86 -20.71
CA ALA A 11 -34.92 -6.29 -21.03
C ALA A 11 -34.40 -6.53 -22.47
N GLU A 12 -34.81 -5.70 -23.42
CA GLU A 12 -34.29 -5.75 -24.79
C GLU A 12 -32.82 -5.30 -24.86
N GLU A 13 -32.48 -4.22 -24.21
CA GLU A 13 -31.09 -3.74 -24.10
C GLU A 13 -30.20 -4.78 -23.43
N MET A 14 -30.67 -5.44 -22.38
CA MET A 14 -29.93 -6.51 -21.70
C MET A 14 -29.66 -7.68 -22.64
N LYS A 15 -30.64 -8.11 -23.45
CA LYS A 15 -30.45 -9.18 -24.45
C LYS A 15 -29.44 -8.78 -25.53
N ILE A 16 -29.39 -7.52 -25.88
CA ILE A 16 -28.45 -6.97 -26.87
C ILE A 16 -27.03 -6.94 -26.27
N THR A 17 -26.90 -6.49 -25.04
CA THR A 17 -25.64 -6.47 -24.29
C THR A 17 -25.04 -7.86 -24.17
N TRP A 18 -25.87 -8.89 -23.88
CA TRP A 18 -25.43 -10.28 -23.81
C TRP A 18 -25.01 -10.91 -25.14
N LYS A 19 -25.38 -10.31 -26.27
CA LYS A 19 -24.99 -10.75 -27.63
C LYS A 19 -23.76 -10.02 -28.18
N ASP A 20 -23.33 -8.98 -27.51
CA ASP A 20 -22.15 -8.20 -27.92
C ASP A 20 -20.94 -8.66 -27.12
N GLU A 21 -20.05 -9.41 -27.79
CA GLU A 21 -18.87 -10.01 -27.17
C GLU A 21 -17.95 -8.96 -26.52
N GLY A 22 -17.78 -7.78 -27.17
CA GLY A 22 -16.98 -6.70 -26.64
C GLY A 22 -17.54 -6.10 -25.36
N VAL A 23 -18.84 -5.88 -25.31
CA VAL A 23 -19.54 -5.35 -24.12
C VAL A 23 -19.51 -6.36 -22.99
N LEU A 24 -19.65 -7.64 -23.29
CA LEU A 24 -19.66 -8.72 -22.32
C LEU A 24 -18.29 -8.85 -21.61
N ILE A 25 -17.19 -8.68 -22.36
CA ILE A 25 -15.83 -8.67 -21.80
C ILE A 25 -15.71 -7.58 -20.73
N PHE A 26 -16.14 -6.35 -21.00
CA PHE A 26 -16.02 -5.24 -20.05
C PHE A 26 -16.97 -5.33 -18.87
N PHE A 27 -18.16 -5.90 -19.03
CA PHE A 27 -19.12 -6.00 -17.93
C PHE A 27 -18.93 -7.23 -17.03
N ILE A 28 -18.41 -8.32 -17.57
CA ILE A 28 -18.29 -9.59 -16.82
C ILE A 28 -16.84 -9.98 -16.60
N LEU A 29 -16.07 -10.12 -17.70
CA LEU A 29 -14.74 -10.69 -17.63
C LEU A 29 -13.78 -9.77 -16.86
N VAL A 30 -13.76 -8.49 -17.18
CA VAL A 30 -12.84 -7.53 -16.56
C VAL A 30 -13.14 -7.36 -15.06
N PRO A 31 -14.37 -7.08 -14.59
CA PRO A 31 -14.67 -6.97 -13.16
C PRO A 31 -14.41 -8.25 -12.36
N LEU A 32 -14.48 -9.40 -12.99
CA LEU A 32 -14.23 -10.69 -12.32
C LEU A 32 -12.74 -11.02 -12.28
N LEU A 33 -12.02 -10.73 -13.34
CA LEU A 33 -10.60 -11.09 -13.48
C LEU A 33 -9.67 -10.14 -12.70
N TYR A 34 -9.97 -8.83 -12.71
CA TYR A 34 -9.14 -7.84 -12.00
C TYR A 34 -9.02 -8.09 -10.50
N PRO A 35 -10.09 -8.35 -9.74
CA PRO A 35 -9.96 -8.68 -8.32
C PRO A 35 -9.05 -9.87 -8.05
N LEU A 36 -9.13 -10.91 -8.88
CA LEU A 36 -8.29 -12.10 -8.76
C LEU A 36 -6.82 -11.76 -9.01
N VAL A 37 -6.54 -11.03 -10.09
CA VAL A 37 -5.17 -10.62 -10.44
C VAL A 37 -4.58 -9.70 -9.38
N TYR A 38 -5.34 -8.69 -8.93
CA TYR A 38 -4.87 -7.77 -7.88
C TYR A 38 -4.68 -8.49 -6.55
N SER A 39 -5.61 -9.37 -6.15
CA SER A 39 -5.45 -10.17 -4.94
C SER A 39 -4.19 -11.04 -5.00
N TRP A 40 -3.88 -11.60 -6.16
CA TRP A 40 -2.67 -12.41 -6.35
C TRP A 40 -1.38 -11.57 -6.32
N ILE A 41 -1.36 -10.40 -6.97
CA ILE A 41 -0.22 -9.48 -6.97
C ILE A 41 0.08 -8.97 -5.55
N TYR A 42 -0.96 -8.64 -4.79
CA TYR A 42 -0.81 -8.10 -3.42
C TYR A 42 -0.76 -9.17 -2.32
N THR A 43 -0.64 -10.46 -2.66
CA THR A 43 -0.48 -11.53 -1.65
C THR A 43 0.85 -11.39 -0.89
N ASN A 44 1.89 -10.86 -1.52
CA ASN A 44 3.19 -10.59 -0.91
C ASN A 44 3.25 -9.14 -0.42
N GLU A 45 2.42 -8.79 0.57
CA GLU A 45 2.34 -7.42 1.11
C GLU A 45 3.54 -6.98 1.94
N VAL A 46 4.38 -7.92 2.34
CA VAL A 46 5.54 -7.68 3.19
C VAL A 46 6.79 -7.74 2.33
N VAL A 47 7.42 -6.59 2.15
CA VAL A 47 8.76 -6.54 1.57
C VAL A 47 9.72 -7.05 2.63
N ARG A 48 10.53 -8.05 2.28
CA ARG A 48 11.55 -8.62 3.16
C ARG A 48 12.94 -8.35 2.59
N GLU A 49 13.93 -8.31 3.48
CA GLU A 49 15.34 -8.15 3.13
C GLU A 49 15.63 -6.93 2.24
N VAL A 50 15.05 -5.76 2.59
CA VAL A 50 15.36 -4.50 1.90
C VAL A 50 16.83 -4.18 2.08
N GLN A 51 17.54 -3.99 0.98
CA GLN A 51 18.98 -3.71 1.00
C GLN A 51 19.26 -2.30 1.54
N VAL A 52 20.09 -2.23 2.57
CA VAL A 52 20.47 -0.98 3.25
C VAL A 52 21.97 -0.88 3.32
N ALA A 53 22.49 0.33 3.06
CA ALA A 53 23.89 0.68 3.28
C ALA A 53 24.09 1.28 4.67
N VAL A 54 25.23 1.06 5.27
CA VAL A 54 25.61 1.61 6.57
C VAL A 54 26.88 2.43 6.45
N VAL A 55 26.85 3.62 7.04
CA VAL A 55 28.02 4.49 7.24
C VAL A 55 28.20 4.70 8.73
N ASP A 56 29.16 4.00 9.34
CA ASP A 56 29.45 4.10 10.76
C ASP A 56 30.73 4.90 10.99
N MET A 57 30.59 6.20 11.33
CA MET A 57 31.72 7.06 11.69
C MET A 57 32.07 6.98 13.16
N SER A 58 31.16 6.45 13.99
CA SER A 58 31.36 6.31 15.44
C SER A 58 32.23 5.12 15.81
N HIS A 59 32.19 4.04 15.03
CA HIS A 59 32.85 2.75 15.30
C HIS A 59 32.67 2.26 16.74
N SER A 60 31.56 2.60 17.38
CA SER A 60 31.27 2.34 18.78
C SER A 60 30.65 0.96 19.02
N ASN A 61 30.62 0.54 20.28
CA ASN A 61 29.92 -0.71 20.62
C ASN A 61 28.41 -0.59 20.39
N LEU A 62 27.86 0.58 20.66
CA LEU A 62 26.43 0.86 20.53
C LEU A 62 26.00 0.93 19.07
N SER A 63 26.80 1.55 18.17
CA SER A 63 26.52 1.53 16.73
C SER A 63 26.54 0.11 16.18
N ARG A 64 27.53 -0.70 16.58
CA ARG A 64 27.60 -2.13 16.19
C ARG A 64 26.41 -2.94 16.72
N GLN A 65 25.93 -2.64 17.93
CA GLN A 65 24.75 -3.28 18.48
C GLN A 65 23.51 -2.91 17.67
N PHE A 66 23.33 -1.65 17.34
CA PHE A 66 22.25 -1.17 16.50
C PHE A 66 22.27 -1.87 15.13
N ILE A 67 23.43 -1.89 14.47
CA ILE A 67 23.64 -2.54 13.18
C ILE A 67 23.24 -4.01 13.21
N ARG A 68 23.69 -4.75 14.25
CA ARG A 68 23.33 -6.18 14.40
C ARG A 68 21.85 -6.41 14.65
N GLN A 69 21.21 -5.61 15.49
CA GLN A 69 19.77 -5.74 15.75
C GLN A 69 18.96 -5.37 14.50
N PHE A 70 19.43 -4.39 13.73
CA PHE A 70 18.81 -3.98 12.47
C PHE A 70 18.92 -5.09 11.42
N ASP A 71 20.10 -5.67 11.24
CA ASP A 71 20.35 -6.77 10.29
C ASP A 71 19.63 -8.08 10.67
N ALA A 72 19.36 -8.27 11.94
CA ALA A 72 18.58 -9.41 12.43
C ALA A 72 17.07 -9.29 12.15
N SER A 73 16.61 -8.12 11.68
CA SER A 73 15.21 -7.92 11.32
C SER A 73 14.87 -8.64 10.01
N PRO A 74 13.65 -9.20 9.87
CA PRO A 74 13.23 -9.84 8.63
C PRO A 74 12.96 -8.86 7.49
N ASP A 75 12.75 -7.59 7.79
CA ASP A 75 12.28 -6.59 6.83
C ASP A 75 13.43 -5.86 6.13
N ALA A 76 14.58 -5.74 6.79
CA ALA A 76 15.73 -5.00 6.28
C ALA A 76 17.03 -5.79 6.45
N LYS A 77 17.93 -5.65 5.49
CA LYS A 77 19.23 -6.35 5.47
C LYS A 77 20.35 -5.39 5.15
N ILE A 78 21.42 -5.44 5.92
CA ILE A 78 22.60 -4.65 5.67
C ILE A 78 23.46 -5.38 4.64
N THR A 79 23.58 -4.77 3.45
CA THR A 79 24.33 -5.37 2.36
C THR A 79 25.67 -4.65 2.13
N TYR A 80 25.69 -3.34 2.40
CA TYR A 80 26.85 -2.51 2.09
C TYR A 80 27.34 -1.76 3.32
N TYR A 81 28.67 -1.80 3.54
CA TYR A 81 29.36 -0.99 4.52
C TYR A 81 30.20 0.04 3.78
N CYS A 82 29.87 1.32 3.96
CA CYS A 82 30.52 2.43 3.27
C CYS A 82 31.36 3.26 4.26
N ASN A 83 32.46 3.80 3.76
CA ASN A 83 33.32 4.66 4.56
C ASN A 83 32.91 6.14 4.50
N SER A 84 32.05 6.50 3.56
CA SER A 84 31.59 7.87 3.39
C SER A 84 30.11 7.94 2.97
N LEU A 85 29.46 9.04 3.31
CA LEU A 85 28.09 9.31 2.89
C LEU A 85 27.95 9.48 1.37
N SER A 86 29.00 9.96 0.68
CA SER A 86 29.04 10.09 -0.77
C SER A 86 28.96 8.73 -1.46
N GLU A 87 29.74 7.75 -0.98
CA GLU A 87 29.72 6.39 -1.48
C GLU A 87 28.34 5.74 -1.28
N ALA A 88 27.76 5.88 -0.10
CA ALA A 88 26.42 5.36 0.19
C ALA A 88 25.35 6.02 -0.69
N ARG A 89 25.46 7.32 -0.98
CA ARG A 89 24.56 8.04 -1.87
C ARG A 89 24.65 7.54 -3.31
N ASP A 90 25.85 7.20 -3.78
CA ASP A 90 26.05 6.66 -5.12
C ASP A 90 25.40 5.27 -5.26
N LEU A 91 25.44 4.43 -4.19
CA LEU A 91 24.75 3.14 -4.15
C LEU A 91 23.22 3.30 -4.23
N VAL A 92 22.67 4.28 -3.51
CA VAL A 92 21.23 4.60 -3.62
C VAL A 92 20.90 5.13 -5.01
N GLY A 93 21.74 5.97 -5.59
CA GLY A 93 21.55 6.49 -6.95
C GLY A 93 21.57 5.40 -8.03
N ARG A 94 22.31 4.30 -7.80
CA ARG A 94 22.34 3.12 -8.68
C ARG A 94 21.23 2.11 -8.38
N GLN A 95 20.39 2.38 -7.38
CA GLN A 95 19.34 1.47 -6.89
C GLN A 95 19.89 0.13 -6.35
N GLU A 96 21.15 0.09 -5.94
CA GLU A 96 21.74 -1.07 -5.27
C GLU A 96 21.39 -1.12 -3.79
N ALA A 97 21.14 0.04 -3.17
CA ALA A 97 20.62 0.19 -1.82
C ALA A 97 19.37 1.07 -1.82
N SER A 98 18.39 0.72 -1.00
CA SER A 98 17.12 1.48 -0.85
C SER A 98 17.16 2.51 0.28
N GLY A 99 18.19 2.45 1.12
CA GLY A 99 18.39 3.40 2.21
C GLY A 99 19.78 3.34 2.79
N VAL A 100 20.09 4.36 3.62
CA VAL A 100 21.38 4.50 4.30
C VAL A 100 21.14 4.78 5.77
N LEU A 101 21.82 4.04 6.64
CA LEU A 101 21.96 4.33 8.06
C LEU A 101 23.29 5.04 8.30
N TYR A 102 23.23 6.24 8.86
CA TYR A 102 24.42 7.03 9.16
C TYR A 102 24.54 7.26 10.67
N PHE A 103 25.69 6.87 11.22
CA PHE A 103 26.07 7.09 12.62
C PHE A 103 27.16 8.16 12.68
N PRO A 104 26.94 9.33 13.32
CA PRO A 104 27.95 10.37 13.47
C PRO A 104 29.07 9.94 14.45
N GLU A 105 30.22 10.59 14.38
CA GLU A 105 31.41 10.29 15.22
C GLU A 105 31.11 10.41 16.71
N ASP A 106 30.31 11.37 17.11
CA ASP A 106 29.97 11.70 18.49
C ASP A 106 28.79 10.86 19.05
N PHE A 107 28.28 9.89 18.27
CA PHE A 107 27.09 9.11 18.63
C PHE A 107 27.13 8.54 20.05
N GLN A 108 28.16 7.76 20.40
CA GLN A 108 28.28 7.16 21.73
C GLN A 108 28.69 8.17 22.79
N THR A 109 29.51 9.16 22.42
CA THR A 109 29.99 10.17 23.36
C THR A 109 28.85 11.01 23.90
N ASN A 110 27.91 11.41 23.05
CA ASN A 110 26.73 12.17 23.45
C ASN A 110 25.82 11.34 24.37
N ILE A 111 25.61 10.07 24.03
CA ILE A 111 24.79 9.17 24.88
C ILE A 111 25.44 9.00 26.27
N ASN A 112 26.76 8.84 26.34
CA ASN A 112 27.48 8.72 27.61
C ASN A 112 27.42 10.01 28.44
N ARG A 113 27.33 11.17 27.79
CA ARG A 113 27.14 12.48 28.44
C ARG A 113 25.69 12.76 28.83
N MET A 114 24.77 11.84 28.60
CA MET A 114 23.33 12.04 28.76
C MET A 114 22.74 13.10 27.82
N GLU A 115 23.40 13.34 26.71
CA GLU A 115 22.91 14.20 25.63
C GLU A 115 22.18 13.37 24.58
N GLN A 116 21.27 14.01 23.84
CA GLN A 116 20.54 13.35 22.76
C GLN A 116 21.47 13.12 21.57
N SER A 117 21.54 11.88 21.09
CA SER A 117 22.24 11.54 19.86
C SER A 117 21.23 11.13 18.76
N HIS A 118 21.62 11.32 17.52
CA HIS A 118 20.76 11.06 16.36
C HIS A 118 21.41 10.04 15.43
N VAL A 119 20.60 9.06 15.03
CA VAL A 119 20.90 8.19 13.89
C VAL A 119 20.15 8.75 12.69
N ASN A 120 20.88 9.07 11.63
CA ASN A 120 20.25 9.60 10.43
C ASN A 120 19.91 8.44 9.49
N VAL A 121 18.65 8.38 9.09
CA VAL A 121 18.13 7.37 8.16
C VAL A 121 17.75 8.07 6.87
N PHE A 122 18.49 7.80 5.79
CA PHE A 122 18.19 8.31 4.47
C PHE A 122 17.53 7.19 3.67
N CYS A 123 16.34 7.42 3.15
CA CYS A 123 15.58 6.43 2.39
C CYS A 123 15.13 6.99 1.06
N ASP A 124 15.12 6.15 0.04
CA ASP A 124 14.45 6.47 -1.21
C ASP A 124 12.94 6.33 -1.02
N MET A 125 12.22 7.45 -1.15
CA MET A 125 10.77 7.49 -1.00
C MET A 125 10.01 7.13 -2.28
N SER A 126 10.69 6.81 -3.36
CA SER A 126 10.06 6.36 -4.61
C SER A 126 9.27 5.06 -4.40
N PHE A 127 9.75 4.22 -3.46
CA PHE A 127 9.09 2.98 -3.05
C PHE A 127 8.63 3.06 -1.60
N MET A 128 7.38 3.43 -1.38
CA MET A 128 6.78 3.60 -0.06
C MET A 128 6.95 2.37 0.85
N LEU A 129 6.89 1.16 0.29
CA LEU A 129 7.04 -0.08 1.05
C LEU A 129 8.46 -0.25 1.60
N TYR A 130 9.48 0.09 0.83
CA TYR A 130 10.88 0.03 1.27
C TYR A 130 11.16 1.05 2.37
N TYR A 131 10.70 2.29 2.17
CA TYR A 131 10.78 3.31 3.20
C TYR A 131 10.12 2.85 4.51
N LYS A 132 8.89 2.31 4.44
CA LYS A 132 8.16 1.84 5.62
C LYS A 132 8.93 0.73 6.34
N ALA A 133 9.47 -0.24 5.62
CA ALA A 133 10.25 -1.34 6.19
C ALA A 133 11.50 -0.82 6.92
N ILE A 134 12.32 0.01 6.26
CA ILE A 134 13.54 0.57 6.85
C ILE A 134 13.22 1.43 8.07
N PHE A 135 12.24 2.33 7.95
CA PHE A 135 11.89 3.27 9.02
C PHE A 135 11.30 2.57 10.25
N GLN A 136 10.39 1.61 10.05
CA GLN A 136 9.81 0.84 11.15
C GLN A 136 10.87 0.01 11.87
N THR A 137 11.75 -0.67 11.12
CA THR A 137 12.86 -1.42 11.70
C THR A 137 13.80 -0.52 12.48
N ALA A 138 14.21 0.63 11.92
CA ALA A 138 15.09 1.57 12.60
C ALA A 138 14.46 2.11 13.89
N THR A 139 13.17 2.43 13.85
CA THR A 139 12.43 2.93 15.03
C THR A 139 12.30 1.86 16.10
N ALA A 140 12.01 0.61 15.73
CA ALA A 140 11.91 -0.50 16.66
C ALA A 140 13.26 -0.79 17.34
N VAL A 141 14.35 -0.83 16.58
CA VAL A 141 15.71 -1.03 17.12
C VAL A 141 16.12 0.13 18.03
N ALA A 142 15.86 1.37 17.62
CA ALA A 142 16.11 2.55 18.46
C ALA A 142 15.31 2.49 19.76
N GLY A 143 14.05 2.04 19.73
CA GLY A 143 13.22 1.82 20.90
C GLY A 143 13.81 0.80 21.85
N ASN A 144 14.26 -0.35 21.34
CA ASN A 144 14.89 -1.39 22.15
C ASN A 144 16.17 -0.90 22.83
N ILE A 145 17.05 -0.25 22.09
CA ILE A 145 18.30 0.30 22.63
C ILE A 145 18.03 1.40 23.65
N ASN A 146 17.07 2.28 23.40
CA ASN A 146 16.66 3.28 24.37
C ASN A 146 16.15 2.64 25.67
N SER A 147 15.37 1.58 25.57
CA SER A 147 14.88 0.83 26.72
C SER A 147 16.02 0.21 27.52
N GLU A 148 16.98 -0.41 26.85
CA GLU A 148 18.18 -0.96 27.50
C GLU A 148 19.00 0.12 28.25
N ILE A 149 19.20 1.29 27.61
CA ILE A 149 19.91 2.42 28.23
C ILE A 149 19.15 2.95 29.45
N GLN A 150 17.83 3.05 29.38
CA GLN A 150 16.99 3.49 30.50
C GLN A 150 17.07 2.53 31.69
N ILE A 151 16.97 1.22 31.44
CA ILE A 151 17.11 0.19 32.47
C ILE A 151 18.47 0.26 33.14
N GLN A 152 19.54 0.33 32.34
CA GLN A 152 20.91 0.43 32.88
C GLN A 152 21.12 1.67 33.74
N ARG A 153 20.48 2.80 33.39
CA ARG A 153 20.58 4.05 34.16
C ARG A 153 19.72 4.08 35.42
N ALA A 154 18.56 3.43 35.37
CA ALA A 154 17.62 3.40 36.50
C ALA A 154 18.14 2.57 37.68
N GLY A 155 19.03 1.59 37.42
CA GLY A 155 19.55 0.69 38.44
C GLY A 155 18.47 -0.20 39.07
N ASN A 156 17.43 -0.51 38.32
CA ASN A 156 16.29 -1.30 38.76
C ASN A 156 16.73 -2.71 39.17
N THR A 157 16.06 -3.28 40.17
CA THR A 157 16.35 -4.62 40.72
C THR A 157 15.36 -5.67 40.28
N THR A 158 14.17 -5.25 39.79
CA THR A 158 13.08 -6.16 39.41
C THR A 158 12.62 -5.90 37.97
N GLU A 159 12.13 -6.97 37.30
CA GLU A 159 11.57 -6.85 35.94
C GLU A 159 10.38 -5.90 35.89
N ARG A 160 9.55 -5.87 36.93
CA ARG A 160 8.41 -4.94 36.99
C ARG A 160 8.83 -3.48 37.05
N GLU A 161 9.91 -3.14 37.73
CA GLU A 161 10.48 -1.79 37.73
C GLU A 161 11.01 -1.44 36.37
N ASN A 162 11.62 -2.40 35.65
CA ASN A 162 12.06 -2.20 34.26
C ASN A 162 10.89 -1.89 33.34
N GLU A 163 9.80 -2.65 33.41
CA GLU A 163 8.60 -2.43 32.59
C GLU A 163 8.02 -1.03 32.83
N ILE A 164 7.88 -0.61 34.08
CA ILE A 164 7.37 0.72 34.43
C ILE A 164 8.34 1.82 33.97
N THR A 165 9.65 1.57 34.03
CA THR A 165 10.66 2.54 33.60
C THR A 165 10.64 2.75 32.08
N ILE A 166 10.47 1.66 31.31
CA ILE A 166 10.43 1.70 29.85
C ILE A 166 9.12 2.28 29.36
N LYS A 167 8.02 1.83 29.93
CA LYS A 167 6.66 2.19 29.52
C LYS A 167 5.83 2.60 30.73
N PRO A 168 6.00 3.85 31.24
CA PRO A 168 5.16 4.35 32.34
C PRO A 168 3.68 4.45 31.95
N LEU A 169 3.41 4.55 30.64
CA LEU A 169 2.09 4.48 30.06
C LEU A 169 2.10 3.43 28.95
N ASP A 170 1.40 2.34 29.15
CA ASP A 170 1.24 1.31 28.12
C ASP A 170 -0.06 1.52 27.34
N PHE A 171 0.00 1.37 26.03
CA PHE A 171 -1.15 1.45 25.15
C PHE A 171 -1.51 0.04 24.70
N ASP A 172 -2.71 -0.39 25.04
CA ASP A 172 -3.26 -1.62 24.50
C ASP A 172 -3.87 -1.32 23.10
N GLU A 173 -3.10 -1.57 22.06
CA GLU A 173 -3.52 -1.33 20.69
C GLU A 173 -4.37 -2.50 20.19
N VAL A 174 -5.68 -2.34 20.25
CA VAL A 174 -6.63 -3.32 19.71
C VAL A 174 -6.97 -2.94 18.27
N GLN A 175 -6.41 -3.64 17.31
CA GLN A 175 -6.73 -3.46 15.90
C GLN A 175 -8.08 -4.12 15.59
N ILE A 176 -9.11 -3.31 15.31
CA ILE A 176 -10.47 -3.79 15.03
C ILE A 176 -10.63 -4.16 13.55
N PHE A 177 -10.03 -3.38 12.65
CA PHE A 177 -10.05 -3.59 11.20
C PHE A 177 -8.62 -3.69 10.68
N ASN A 178 -8.40 -4.51 9.64
CA ASN A 178 -7.09 -4.72 9.04
C ASN A 178 -6.00 -5.11 10.06
N THR A 179 -6.26 -6.18 10.79
CA THR A 179 -5.39 -6.69 11.88
C THR A 179 -3.97 -7.02 11.43
N THR A 180 -3.76 -7.26 10.14
CA THR A 180 -2.43 -7.51 9.57
C THR A 180 -1.68 -6.23 9.21
N GLY A 181 -2.34 -5.06 9.26
CA GLY A 181 -1.76 -3.78 8.81
C GLY A 181 -1.36 -3.77 7.33
N GLY A 182 -1.86 -4.75 6.56
CA GLY A 182 -1.49 -4.95 5.17
C GLY A 182 -1.99 -3.83 4.26
N TYR A 183 -1.13 -3.42 3.34
CA TYR A 183 -1.42 -2.38 2.36
C TYR A 183 -2.53 -2.82 1.37
N GLY A 184 -2.58 -4.12 1.03
CA GLY A 184 -3.58 -4.69 0.15
C GLY A 184 -4.99 -4.55 0.71
N ASN A 185 -5.19 -4.79 2.00
CA ASN A 185 -6.50 -4.65 2.65
C ASN A 185 -7.06 -3.22 2.58
N PHE A 186 -6.20 -2.22 2.46
CA PHE A 186 -6.58 -0.83 2.26
C PHE A 186 -6.78 -0.51 0.77
N LEU A 187 -5.85 -0.95 -0.09
CA LEU A 187 -5.82 -0.57 -1.50
C LEU A 187 -6.83 -1.33 -2.34
N ILE A 188 -7.01 -2.65 -2.11
CA ILE A 188 -7.87 -3.51 -2.93
C ILE A 188 -9.31 -2.98 -3.01
N PRO A 189 -10.00 -2.62 -1.91
CA PRO A 189 -11.36 -2.08 -2.00
C PRO A 189 -11.45 -0.79 -2.83
N ALA A 190 -10.49 0.12 -2.68
CA ALA A 190 -10.47 1.37 -3.42
C ALA A 190 -10.25 1.15 -4.93
N VAL A 191 -9.30 0.26 -5.28
CA VAL A 191 -9.01 -0.11 -6.66
C VAL A 191 -10.19 -0.84 -7.30
N LEU A 192 -10.87 -1.72 -6.55
CA LEU A 192 -12.07 -2.42 -7.03
C LEU A 192 -13.19 -1.46 -7.40
N ILE A 193 -13.47 -0.46 -6.57
CA ILE A 193 -14.49 0.56 -6.86
C ILE A 193 -14.12 1.33 -8.12
N LEU A 194 -12.84 1.70 -8.26
CA LEU A 194 -12.34 2.42 -9.43
C LEU A 194 -12.45 1.56 -10.70
N ILE A 195 -12.11 0.28 -10.63
CA ILE A 195 -12.23 -0.66 -11.76
C ILE A 195 -13.70 -0.82 -12.17
N LEU A 196 -14.60 -1.01 -11.21
CA LEU A 196 -16.03 -1.10 -11.47
C LEU A 196 -16.56 0.18 -12.15
N GLN A 197 -16.12 1.34 -11.72
CA GLN A 197 -16.49 2.62 -12.35
C GLN A 197 -15.96 2.71 -13.78
N GLN A 198 -14.69 2.36 -14.01
CA GLN A 198 -14.06 2.41 -15.33
C GLN A 198 -14.69 1.42 -16.30
N THR A 199 -14.92 0.18 -15.88
CA THR A 199 -15.53 -0.86 -16.71
C THR A 199 -16.97 -0.53 -17.06
N LEU A 200 -17.73 0.04 -16.13
CA LEU A 200 -19.08 0.52 -16.38
C LEU A 200 -19.07 1.62 -17.46
N LEU A 201 -18.18 2.59 -17.36
CA LEU A 201 -18.09 3.71 -18.27
C LEU A 201 -17.67 3.25 -19.66
N LEU A 202 -16.68 2.37 -19.76
CA LEU A 202 -16.23 1.77 -21.02
C LEU A 202 -17.30 0.87 -21.64
N GLY A 203 -17.97 0.03 -20.86
CA GLY A 203 -19.04 -0.84 -21.33
C GLY A 203 -20.23 -0.06 -21.88
N VAL A 204 -20.65 1.01 -21.18
CA VAL A 204 -21.73 1.89 -21.68
C VAL A 204 -21.29 2.62 -22.93
N GLY A 205 -20.07 3.12 -23.00
CA GLY A 205 -19.52 3.78 -24.18
C GLY A 205 -19.46 2.86 -25.39
N LEU A 206 -18.98 1.63 -25.20
CA LEU A 206 -18.92 0.61 -26.26
C LEU A 206 -20.32 0.20 -26.73
N SER A 207 -21.25 -0.04 -25.81
CA SER A 207 -22.65 -0.35 -26.13
C SER A 207 -23.31 0.76 -26.94
N ALA A 208 -23.09 2.02 -26.56
CA ALA A 208 -23.58 3.16 -27.31
C ALA A 208 -22.93 3.29 -28.73
N GLY A 209 -21.63 3.02 -28.81
CA GLY A 209 -20.89 2.98 -30.08
C GLY A 209 -21.43 1.93 -31.02
N THR A 210 -21.57 0.70 -30.57
CA THR A 210 -22.13 -0.42 -31.35
C THR A 210 -23.59 -0.16 -31.77
N ALA A 211 -24.40 0.44 -30.89
CA ALA A 211 -25.77 0.83 -31.21
C ALA A 211 -25.80 1.88 -32.32
N ARG A 212 -24.85 2.80 -32.34
CA ARG A 212 -24.72 3.82 -33.40
C ARG A 212 -24.29 3.20 -34.74
N GLU A 213 -23.29 2.33 -34.74
CA GLU A 213 -22.82 1.63 -35.95
C GLU A 213 -23.91 0.79 -36.59
N LYS A 214 -24.68 0.07 -35.77
CA LYS A 214 -25.83 -0.75 -36.25
C LYS A 214 -27.10 0.03 -36.51
N ASN A 215 -27.07 1.38 -36.53
CA ASN A 215 -28.21 2.27 -36.72
C ASN A 215 -29.44 2.01 -35.81
N ARG A 216 -29.21 1.41 -34.62
CA ARG A 216 -30.27 1.06 -33.66
C ARG A 216 -30.87 2.29 -32.97
N PHE A 217 -30.18 3.42 -32.93
CA PHE A 217 -30.72 4.67 -32.39
C PHE A 217 -32.01 5.11 -33.04
N LYS A 218 -32.20 4.81 -34.33
CA LYS A 218 -33.44 5.12 -35.05
C LYS A 218 -34.63 4.27 -34.54
N GLN A 219 -34.38 3.11 -33.97
CA GLN A 219 -35.43 2.23 -33.42
C GLN A 219 -35.81 2.62 -31.96
N LEU A 220 -34.89 3.22 -31.21
CA LEU A 220 -35.10 3.67 -29.83
C LEU A 220 -35.85 5.02 -29.74
N VAL A 221 -35.71 5.87 -30.74
CA VAL A 221 -36.30 7.22 -30.78
C VAL A 221 -37.83 7.26 -30.70
N PRO A 222 -38.61 6.31 -31.31
CA PRO A 222 -40.06 6.36 -31.22
C PRO A 222 -40.66 5.93 -29.88
N VAL A 223 -39.91 5.14 -29.09
CA VAL A 223 -40.42 4.55 -27.82
C VAL A 223 -40.17 5.47 -26.63
N SER A 224 -39.20 6.35 -26.71
CA SER A 224 -38.88 7.22 -25.58
C SER A 224 -38.43 8.61 -26.05
N ARG A 225 -39.20 9.63 -25.67
CA ARG A 225 -38.68 10.98 -25.71
C ARG A 225 -37.40 11.03 -24.88
N HIS A 226 -36.27 11.11 -25.51
CA HIS A 226 -34.87 11.38 -25.10
C HIS A 226 -34.39 10.83 -23.72
N TYR A 227 -35.16 10.97 -22.65
CA TYR A 227 -34.69 10.64 -21.31
C TYR A 227 -34.90 9.16 -20.91
N ASN A 228 -35.95 8.51 -21.38
CA ASN A 228 -36.25 7.14 -20.97
C ASN A 228 -35.33 6.11 -21.64
N GLY A 229 -34.81 6.35 -22.83
CA GLY A 229 -33.86 5.47 -23.52
C GLY A 229 -32.51 5.45 -22.82
N ILE A 230 -31.99 6.63 -22.46
CA ILE A 230 -30.71 6.77 -21.76
C ILE A 230 -30.82 6.12 -20.37
N PHE A 231 -31.94 6.35 -19.66
CA PHE A 231 -32.17 5.77 -18.34
C PHE A 231 -32.33 4.24 -18.39
N ALA A 232 -32.99 3.70 -19.41
CA ALA A 232 -33.13 2.27 -19.62
C ALA A 232 -31.78 1.60 -19.94
N SER A 233 -30.94 2.21 -20.78
CA SER A 233 -29.59 1.71 -21.07
C SER A 233 -28.69 1.72 -19.84
N CYS A 234 -28.76 2.79 -19.02
CA CYS A 234 -28.04 2.84 -17.76
C CYS A 234 -28.52 1.79 -16.75
N LEU A 235 -29.83 1.51 -16.70
CA LEU A 235 -30.41 0.52 -15.81
C LEU A 235 -30.05 -0.91 -16.25
N ALA A 236 -30.08 -1.19 -17.55
CA ALA A 236 -29.65 -2.47 -18.10
C ALA A 236 -28.16 -2.74 -17.85
N SER A 237 -27.33 -1.73 -17.99
CA SER A 237 -25.91 -1.81 -17.69
C SER A 237 -25.65 -2.07 -16.19
N ARG A 238 -26.46 -1.50 -15.30
CA ARG A 238 -26.38 -1.80 -13.86
C ARG A 238 -26.81 -3.22 -13.50
N CYS A 239 -27.87 -3.72 -14.14
CA CYS A 239 -28.34 -5.09 -13.91
C CYS A 239 -27.41 -6.16 -14.50
N ALA A 240 -26.54 -5.81 -15.43
CA ALA A 240 -25.54 -6.74 -15.99
C ALA A 240 -24.30 -6.90 -15.10
N ILE A 241 -24.10 -5.98 -14.12
CA ILE A 241 -22.95 -5.97 -13.20
C ILE A 241 -23.31 -6.57 -11.83
N LEU A 242 -24.59 -6.66 -11.47
CA LEU A 242 -25.11 -7.34 -10.28
C LEU A 242 -25.50 -8.78 -10.61
#